data_d7bdffbaf27348bc1a8f7b3b55eb48fc
#
_entry.id   d7bdffbaf27348bc1a8f7b3b55eb48fc
#
_cell.length_a   1.000
_cell.length_b   1.000
_cell.length_c   1.000
_cell.angle_alpha   90.00
_cell.angle_beta   90.00
_cell.angle_gamma   90.00
#
_symmetry.space_group_name_H-M   'P 1'
#
loop_
_entity.id
_entity.type
_entity.pdbx_description
1 polymer ?
#
loop_
_entity_poly.entity_id
_entity_poly.type
_entity_poly.pdbx_seq_one_letter_code
_entity_poly.pdbx_strand_id
1 'polypeptide(L)'
;MKDLTKGKPSTLILSFALPVFLGNLLQLTYSLADTRIVGSFLKEDALAAVGATSPLSGLIIGFLMGLANGFAIVTAQKFGAGNREEVRKSFALSLVMGSVISLILTVLGLLFLHPILRFLNVPDHLMGIARQYIFIIIAGMLATFLYDTCAASLRALGDTVTPLVILAVSVTLNIAGDLFFILVVKAGVQGAAVATVLSQTLAFLICWFYMIRRYEILRLKKKDFFGLERNMMKNMLSAGLSMGLVSSLVNLGTLALQTSINRLGRDIIVAHTAARKITEMFMIMFGVFGQTMAIFCGQNAGAGRMDRVRHGIGLAVLYTCIWSVMTVIFSFTIGKQLIYLVTGSHNETVIRNAANYLKFDTIFYFVTAVISVLRNAMQGLGETVIPLVSSALEMIGKVVIAVTLVPLLGYTGVIVAEPIVWIIMVIPLIVKILKMPELKKTV
;
A
#
# COMPACT_ATOMS: atom_id res chain seq x y z
N MET A 1 -7.56 22.32 1.52
CA MET A 1 -6.54 22.06 2.55
C MET A 1 -7.22 21.97 3.90
N LYS A 2 -6.97 20.91 4.64
CA LYS A 2 -7.37 20.81 6.05
C LYS A 2 -6.10 20.83 6.91
N ASP A 3 -6.00 21.83 7.78
CA ASP A 3 -4.95 21.90 8.77
C ASP A 3 -5.30 20.94 9.91
N LEU A 4 -4.59 19.79 9.96
CA LEU A 4 -4.84 18.75 10.97
C LEU A 4 -4.32 19.13 12.37
N THR A 5 -3.65 20.28 12.49
CA THR A 5 -3.19 20.82 13.76
C THR A 5 -4.26 21.59 14.53
N LYS A 6 -5.40 21.92 13.86
CA LYS A 6 -6.50 22.72 14.42
C LYS A 6 -7.82 21.97 14.40
N GLY A 7 -8.62 22.15 15.44
CA GLY A 7 -9.93 21.47 15.57
C GLY A 7 -9.88 20.15 16.35
N LYS A 8 -11.00 19.42 16.41
CA LYS A 8 -11.13 18.16 17.15
C LYS A 8 -10.40 17.02 16.43
N PRO A 9 -9.43 16.32 17.06
CA PRO A 9 -8.69 15.22 16.43
C PRO A 9 -9.59 14.11 15.88
N SER A 10 -10.66 13.73 16.60
CA SER A 10 -11.60 12.70 16.16
C SER A 10 -12.23 13.02 14.79
N THR A 11 -12.77 14.23 14.63
CA THR A 11 -13.37 14.67 13.37
C THR A 11 -12.36 14.78 12.24
N LEU A 12 -11.14 15.24 12.56
CA LEU A 12 -10.07 15.38 11.55
C LEU A 12 -9.60 14.02 11.04
N ILE A 13 -9.35 13.07 11.95
CA ILE A 13 -8.92 11.71 11.59
C ILE A 13 -9.98 11.02 10.73
N LEU A 14 -11.26 11.03 11.16
CA LEU A 14 -12.35 10.39 10.38
C LEU A 14 -12.58 11.07 9.02
N SER A 15 -12.57 12.41 8.99
CA SER A 15 -12.77 13.14 7.74
C SER A 15 -11.60 13.02 6.75
N PHE A 16 -10.41 12.68 7.23
CA PHE A 16 -9.26 12.35 6.40
C PHE A 16 -9.31 10.89 5.94
N ALA A 17 -9.66 9.98 6.86
CA ALA A 17 -9.71 8.54 6.60
C ALA A 17 -10.78 8.16 5.57
N LEU A 18 -11.96 8.80 5.59
CA LEU A 18 -13.08 8.43 4.73
C LEU A 18 -12.75 8.53 3.22
N PRO A 19 -12.23 9.65 2.69
CA PRO A 19 -11.85 9.70 1.27
C PRO A 19 -10.70 8.74 0.92
N VAL A 20 -9.75 8.50 1.83
CA VAL A 20 -8.67 7.52 1.63
C VAL A 20 -9.25 6.10 1.55
N PHE A 21 -10.23 5.77 2.38
CA PHE A 21 -10.95 4.49 2.35
C PHE A 21 -11.68 4.30 1.01
N LEU A 22 -12.43 5.31 0.57
CA LEU A 22 -13.10 5.27 -0.72
C LEU A 22 -12.13 5.14 -1.89
N GLY A 23 -10.96 5.78 -1.81
CA GLY A 23 -9.88 5.63 -2.80
C GLY A 23 -9.35 4.19 -2.85
N ASN A 24 -9.12 3.55 -1.72
CA ASN A 24 -8.65 2.17 -1.68
C ASN A 24 -9.70 1.18 -2.19
N LEU A 25 -10.99 1.41 -1.89
CA LEU A 25 -12.09 0.62 -2.47
C LEU A 25 -12.16 0.79 -4.00
N LEU A 26 -12.02 2.01 -4.48
CA LEU A 26 -12.00 2.29 -5.92
C LEU A 26 -10.83 1.59 -6.61
N GLN A 27 -9.65 1.59 -5.97
CA GLN A 27 -8.47 0.89 -6.48
C GLN A 27 -8.65 -0.64 -6.51
N LEU A 28 -9.32 -1.22 -5.52
CA LEU A 28 -9.68 -2.64 -5.52
C LEU A 28 -10.65 -2.95 -6.66
N THR A 29 -11.69 -2.12 -6.83
CA THR A 29 -12.66 -2.27 -7.94
C THR A 29 -12.00 -2.17 -9.30
N TYR A 30 -11.05 -1.23 -9.46
CA TYR A 30 -10.23 -1.11 -10.65
C TYR A 30 -9.46 -2.39 -10.96
N SER A 31 -8.72 -2.93 -9.99
CA SER A 31 -7.93 -4.16 -10.17
C SER A 31 -8.81 -5.36 -10.57
N LEU A 32 -10.02 -5.46 -10.02
CA LEU A 32 -10.99 -6.49 -10.39
C LEU A 32 -11.52 -6.29 -11.82
N ALA A 33 -11.82 -5.05 -12.20
CA ALA A 33 -12.30 -4.72 -13.55
C ALA A 33 -11.25 -5.03 -14.61
N ASP A 34 -9.99 -4.61 -14.40
CA ASP A 34 -8.86 -4.89 -15.31
C ASP A 34 -8.65 -6.40 -15.49
N THR A 35 -8.59 -7.15 -14.38
CA THR A 35 -8.49 -8.62 -14.41
C THR A 35 -9.66 -9.26 -15.17
N ARG A 36 -10.87 -8.76 -14.98
CA ARG A 36 -12.07 -9.25 -15.67
C ARG A 36 -12.03 -8.97 -17.17
N ILE A 37 -11.59 -7.77 -17.58
CA ILE A 37 -11.48 -7.37 -18.98
C ILE A 37 -10.43 -8.25 -19.68
N VAL A 38 -9.24 -8.37 -19.11
CA VAL A 38 -8.17 -9.22 -19.65
C VAL A 38 -8.63 -10.67 -19.79
N GLY A 39 -9.22 -11.25 -18.74
CA GLY A 39 -9.69 -12.64 -18.75
C GLY A 39 -10.84 -12.89 -19.73
N SER A 40 -11.77 -11.93 -19.88
CA SER A 40 -12.93 -12.11 -20.76
C SER A 40 -12.60 -11.96 -22.24
N PHE A 41 -11.64 -11.10 -22.61
CA PHE A 41 -11.39 -10.74 -24.00
C PHE A 41 -10.06 -11.28 -24.57
N LEU A 42 -9.06 -11.60 -23.72
CA LEU A 42 -7.72 -12.01 -24.18
C LEU A 42 -7.40 -13.51 -23.94
N LYS A 43 -8.36 -14.28 -23.45
CA LYS A 43 -8.22 -15.72 -23.12
C LYS A 43 -7.35 -16.00 -21.88
N GLU A 44 -7.34 -17.27 -21.49
CA GLU A 44 -6.70 -17.75 -20.24
C GLU A 44 -5.20 -17.53 -20.19
N ASP A 45 -4.48 -17.70 -21.31
CA ASP A 45 -3.02 -17.50 -21.37
C ASP A 45 -2.61 -16.06 -21.06
N ALA A 46 -3.38 -15.08 -21.56
CA ALA A 46 -3.13 -13.68 -21.27
C ALA A 46 -3.34 -13.36 -19.77
N LEU A 47 -4.44 -13.87 -19.21
CA LEU A 47 -4.73 -13.71 -17.78
C LEU A 47 -3.66 -14.39 -16.91
N ALA A 48 -3.23 -15.61 -17.29
CA ALA A 48 -2.18 -16.33 -16.61
C ALA A 48 -0.83 -15.58 -16.68
N ALA A 49 -0.48 -15.02 -17.84
CA ALA A 49 0.75 -14.25 -18.03
C ALA A 49 0.76 -12.95 -17.20
N VAL A 50 -0.34 -12.19 -17.19
CA VAL A 50 -0.50 -11.00 -16.34
C VAL A 50 -0.43 -11.37 -14.86
N GLY A 51 -1.13 -12.44 -14.46
CA GLY A 51 -1.09 -12.95 -13.08
C GLY A 51 0.31 -13.36 -12.63
N ALA A 52 1.08 -14.02 -13.50
CA ALA A 52 2.46 -14.42 -13.21
C ALA A 52 3.42 -13.24 -13.01
N THR A 53 3.12 -12.06 -13.59
CA THR A 53 3.92 -10.83 -13.41
C THR A 53 3.47 -9.98 -12.21
N SER A 54 2.29 -10.25 -11.64
CA SER A 54 1.71 -9.44 -10.54
C SER A 54 2.62 -9.32 -9.30
N PRO A 55 3.39 -10.36 -8.87
CA PRO A 55 4.31 -10.21 -7.76
C PRO A 55 5.42 -9.19 -8.02
N LEU A 56 5.95 -9.13 -9.24
CA LEU A 56 6.98 -8.18 -9.63
C LEU A 56 6.43 -6.75 -9.65
N SER A 57 5.31 -6.54 -10.33
CA SER A 57 4.65 -5.22 -10.37
C SER A 57 4.25 -4.76 -8.97
N GLY A 58 3.69 -5.64 -8.15
CA GLY A 58 3.31 -5.34 -6.77
C GLY A 58 4.48 -4.92 -5.88
N LEU A 59 5.64 -5.57 -6.01
CA LEU A 59 6.86 -5.19 -5.29
C LEU A 59 7.35 -3.80 -5.69
N ILE A 60 7.45 -3.55 -7.00
CA ILE A 60 8.03 -2.29 -7.50
C ILE A 60 7.06 -1.12 -7.27
N ILE A 61 5.80 -1.28 -7.63
CA ILE A 61 4.77 -0.24 -7.43
C ILE A 61 4.57 0.02 -5.93
N GLY A 62 4.52 -1.03 -5.10
CA GLY A 62 4.42 -0.90 -3.65
C GLY A 62 5.61 -0.16 -3.03
N PHE A 63 6.82 -0.41 -3.53
CA PHE A 63 8.02 0.33 -3.11
C PHE A 63 7.94 1.81 -3.50
N LEU A 64 7.57 2.13 -4.75
CA LEU A 64 7.47 3.51 -5.24
C LEU A 64 6.35 4.28 -4.53
N MET A 65 5.21 3.66 -4.28
CA MET A 65 4.12 4.25 -3.50
C MET A 65 4.56 4.51 -2.05
N GLY A 66 5.27 3.57 -1.43
CA GLY A 66 5.87 3.75 -0.11
C GLY A 66 6.87 4.91 -0.09
N LEU A 67 7.75 5.00 -1.10
CA LEU A 67 8.71 6.08 -1.27
C LEU A 67 8.01 7.45 -1.35
N ALA A 68 6.97 7.58 -2.17
CA ALA A 68 6.19 8.80 -2.33
C ALA A 68 5.49 9.20 -1.02
N ASN A 69 4.88 8.25 -0.31
CA ASN A 69 4.25 8.49 0.99
C ASN A 69 5.28 8.89 2.07
N GLY A 70 6.46 8.29 2.08
CA GLY A 70 7.55 8.67 2.99
C GLY A 70 8.04 10.10 2.76
N PHE A 71 8.19 10.52 1.51
CA PHE A 71 8.50 11.91 1.17
C PHE A 71 7.39 12.86 1.63
N ALA A 72 6.14 12.47 1.45
CA ALA A 72 4.98 13.26 1.87
C ALA A 72 4.92 13.48 3.39
N ILE A 73 5.47 12.57 4.20
CA ILE A 73 5.56 12.75 5.66
C ILE A 73 6.42 13.98 5.99
N VAL A 74 7.60 14.11 5.36
CA VAL A 74 8.47 15.28 5.57
C VAL A 74 7.76 16.56 5.12
N THR A 75 7.06 16.51 3.99
CA THR A 75 6.23 17.63 3.52
C THR A 75 5.14 17.98 4.54
N ALA A 76 4.49 16.99 5.15
CA ALA A 76 3.48 17.19 6.19
C ALA A 76 4.07 17.81 7.47
N GLN A 77 5.26 17.40 7.89
CA GLN A 77 5.98 18.01 9.01
C GLN A 77 6.30 19.48 8.75
N LYS A 78 6.80 19.81 7.55
CA LYS A 78 7.09 21.18 7.15
C LYS A 78 5.83 22.04 7.02
N PHE A 79 4.74 21.45 6.57
CA PHE A 79 3.44 22.10 6.52
C PHE A 79 2.90 22.38 7.94
N GLY A 80 2.98 21.43 8.84
CA GLY A 80 2.62 21.61 10.26
C GLY A 80 3.44 22.69 10.96
N ALA A 81 4.72 22.80 10.64
CA ALA A 81 5.61 23.86 11.13
C ALA A 81 5.29 25.26 10.54
N GLY A 82 4.35 25.37 9.58
CA GLY A 82 3.99 26.63 8.96
C GLY A 82 5.01 27.16 7.94
N ASN A 83 6.07 26.41 7.61
CA ASN A 83 7.14 26.83 6.73
C ASN A 83 6.82 26.55 5.25
N ARG A 84 6.18 27.52 4.59
CA ARG A 84 5.78 27.41 3.18
C ARG A 84 6.95 27.21 2.21
N GLU A 85 8.12 27.74 2.50
CA GLU A 85 9.29 27.58 1.63
C GLU A 85 9.83 26.14 1.71
N GLU A 86 9.94 25.60 2.91
CA GLU A 86 10.38 24.20 3.09
C GLU A 86 9.37 23.20 2.54
N VAL A 87 8.06 23.48 2.56
CA VAL A 87 7.04 22.67 1.88
C VAL A 87 7.31 22.60 0.37
N ARG A 88 7.61 23.76 -0.29
CA ARG A 88 7.94 23.76 -1.72
C ARG A 88 9.24 23.00 -2.00
N LYS A 89 10.29 23.22 -1.19
CA LYS A 89 11.56 22.54 -1.33
C LYS A 89 11.42 21.03 -1.14
N SER A 90 10.64 20.58 -0.13
CA SER A 90 10.39 19.15 0.08
C SER A 90 9.61 18.53 -1.08
N PHE A 91 8.64 19.25 -1.65
CA PHE A 91 7.92 18.78 -2.84
C PHE A 91 8.83 18.70 -4.08
N ALA A 92 9.65 19.73 -4.33
CA ALA A 92 10.65 19.72 -5.42
C ALA A 92 11.62 18.55 -5.28
N LEU A 93 12.12 18.32 -4.07
CA LEU A 93 12.99 17.17 -3.74
C LEU A 93 12.30 15.83 -3.97
N SER A 94 11.02 15.68 -3.59
CA SER A 94 10.25 14.47 -3.84
C SER A 94 10.20 14.13 -5.32
N LEU A 95 9.98 15.13 -6.16
CA LEU A 95 9.95 14.95 -7.62
C LEU A 95 11.33 14.55 -8.15
N VAL A 96 12.40 15.25 -7.77
CA VAL A 96 13.75 15.01 -8.30
C VAL A 96 14.27 13.65 -7.81
N MET A 97 14.35 13.46 -6.49
CA MET A 97 14.93 12.23 -5.91
C MET A 97 14.13 11.00 -6.31
N GLY A 98 12.80 11.10 -6.26
CA GLY A 98 11.97 9.97 -6.60
C GLY A 98 11.95 9.66 -8.09
N SER A 99 12.02 10.67 -8.97
CA SER A 99 12.19 10.43 -10.42
C SER A 99 13.51 9.73 -10.71
N VAL A 100 14.60 10.15 -10.07
CA VAL A 100 15.90 9.47 -10.22
C VAL A 100 15.82 8.02 -9.76
N ILE A 101 15.24 7.75 -8.58
CA ILE A 101 15.08 6.39 -8.07
C ILE A 101 14.17 5.57 -8.99
N SER A 102 13.04 6.14 -9.42
CA SER A 102 12.12 5.48 -10.35
C SER A 102 12.79 5.13 -11.68
N LEU A 103 13.58 6.04 -12.25
CA LEU A 103 14.32 5.80 -13.49
C LEU A 103 15.39 4.71 -13.30
N ILE A 104 16.12 4.71 -12.20
CA ILE A 104 17.09 3.64 -11.88
C ILE A 104 16.36 2.29 -11.80
N LEU A 105 15.24 2.22 -11.09
CA LEU A 105 14.46 0.99 -10.99
C LEU A 105 13.88 0.56 -12.34
N THR A 106 13.45 1.51 -13.17
CA THR A 106 12.99 1.24 -14.54
C THR A 106 14.12 0.62 -15.37
N VAL A 107 15.30 1.24 -15.38
CA VAL A 107 16.45 0.73 -16.14
C VAL A 107 16.87 -0.66 -15.65
N LEU A 108 17.02 -0.84 -14.34
CA LEU A 108 17.38 -2.14 -13.76
C LEU A 108 16.28 -3.19 -14.03
N GLY A 109 15.00 -2.83 -13.86
CA GLY A 109 13.88 -3.72 -14.13
C GLY A 109 13.81 -4.18 -15.59
N LEU A 110 14.11 -3.29 -16.55
CA LEU A 110 14.14 -3.63 -17.97
C LEU A 110 15.37 -4.45 -18.34
N LEU A 111 16.55 -4.12 -17.80
CA LEU A 111 17.80 -4.87 -18.06
C LEU A 111 17.73 -6.30 -17.54
N PHE A 112 17.18 -6.50 -16.35
CA PHE A 112 17.06 -7.81 -15.70
C PHE A 112 15.70 -8.47 -15.87
N LEU A 113 14.85 -7.98 -16.76
CA LEU A 113 13.48 -8.46 -16.93
C LEU A 113 13.42 -9.97 -17.21
N HIS A 114 14.21 -10.47 -18.14
CA HIS A 114 14.18 -11.89 -18.50
C HIS A 114 14.68 -12.81 -17.37
N PRO A 115 15.82 -12.54 -16.71
CA PRO A 115 16.23 -13.27 -15.50
C PRO A 115 15.19 -13.25 -14.38
N ILE A 116 14.52 -12.11 -14.15
CA ILE A 116 13.50 -11.98 -13.09
C ILE A 116 12.27 -12.85 -13.44
N LEU A 117 11.78 -12.82 -14.68
CA LEU A 117 10.65 -13.66 -15.07
C LEU A 117 10.96 -15.17 -14.97
N ARG A 118 12.21 -15.57 -15.28
CA ARG A 118 12.66 -16.96 -15.05
C ARG A 118 12.72 -17.30 -13.56
N PHE A 119 13.23 -16.41 -12.75
CA PHE A 119 13.27 -16.58 -11.28
C PHE A 119 11.86 -16.74 -10.69
N LEU A 120 10.87 -16.04 -11.25
CA LEU A 120 9.46 -16.16 -10.88
C LEU A 120 8.81 -17.45 -11.43
N ASN A 121 9.56 -18.32 -12.11
CA ASN A 121 9.07 -19.56 -12.73
C ASN A 121 7.92 -19.34 -13.71
N VAL A 122 7.97 -18.25 -14.49
CA VAL A 122 6.99 -18.02 -15.55
C VAL A 122 7.17 -19.11 -16.62
N PRO A 123 6.11 -19.89 -16.97
CA PRO A 123 6.18 -20.93 -17.98
C PRO A 123 6.65 -20.40 -19.34
N ASP A 124 7.46 -21.19 -20.07
CA ASP A 124 8.05 -20.78 -21.35
C ASP A 124 7.01 -20.34 -22.40
N HIS A 125 5.85 -21.01 -22.44
CA HIS A 125 4.76 -20.64 -23.38
C HIS A 125 4.10 -19.30 -23.05
N LEU A 126 4.18 -18.83 -21.78
CA LEU A 126 3.66 -17.53 -21.34
C LEU A 126 4.72 -16.43 -21.33
N MET A 127 6.02 -16.78 -21.41
CA MET A 127 7.13 -15.85 -21.28
C MET A 127 7.06 -14.66 -22.22
N GLY A 128 6.65 -14.91 -23.48
CA GLY A 128 6.50 -13.85 -24.49
C GLY A 128 5.41 -12.84 -24.11
N ILE A 129 4.24 -13.34 -23.71
CA ILE A 129 3.08 -12.52 -23.32
C ILE A 129 3.38 -11.74 -22.03
N ALA A 130 3.93 -12.42 -21.03
CA ALA A 130 4.33 -11.83 -19.75
C ALA A 130 5.35 -10.70 -19.95
N ARG A 131 6.37 -10.93 -20.79
CA ARG A 131 7.38 -9.92 -21.10
C ARG A 131 6.79 -8.70 -21.78
N GLN A 132 5.89 -8.88 -22.76
CA GLN A 132 5.25 -7.78 -23.46
C GLN A 132 4.44 -6.88 -22.52
N TYR A 133 3.68 -7.47 -21.61
CA TYR A 133 2.87 -6.75 -20.64
C TYR A 133 3.74 -5.98 -19.64
N ILE A 134 4.62 -6.70 -18.93
CA ILE A 134 5.38 -6.12 -17.82
C ILE A 134 6.43 -5.11 -18.29
N PHE A 135 6.97 -5.26 -19.50
CA PHE A 135 7.88 -4.29 -20.11
C PHE A 135 7.25 -2.89 -20.15
N ILE A 136 6.01 -2.79 -20.63
CA ILE A 136 5.29 -1.51 -20.74
C ILE A 136 4.99 -0.94 -19.36
N ILE A 137 4.57 -1.78 -18.40
CA ILE A 137 4.32 -1.36 -17.02
C ILE A 137 5.59 -0.80 -16.38
N ILE A 138 6.73 -1.50 -16.52
CA ILE A 138 8.02 -1.03 -15.98
C ILE A 138 8.47 0.26 -16.68
N ALA A 139 8.34 0.37 -17.99
CA ALA A 139 8.68 1.58 -18.73
C ALA A 139 7.81 2.79 -18.31
N GLY A 140 6.56 2.55 -17.90
CA GLY A 140 5.62 3.57 -17.43
C GLY A 140 5.72 3.93 -15.95
N MET A 141 6.61 3.30 -15.17
CA MET A 141 6.68 3.48 -13.71
C MET A 141 6.92 4.94 -13.28
N LEU A 142 7.64 5.71 -14.06
CA LEU A 142 7.85 7.13 -13.76
C LEU A 142 6.53 7.91 -13.71
N ALA A 143 5.60 7.64 -14.62
CA ALA A 143 4.29 8.30 -14.64
C ALA A 143 3.47 7.95 -13.39
N THR A 144 3.46 6.67 -13.01
CA THR A 144 2.82 6.20 -11.76
C THR A 144 3.43 6.88 -10.54
N PHE A 145 4.76 6.90 -10.44
CA PHE A 145 5.45 7.55 -9.32
C PHE A 145 5.15 9.05 -9.23
N LEU A 146 5.13 9.75 -10.36
CA LEU A 146 4.82 11.20 -10.38
C LEU A 146 3.39 11.47 -9.94
N TYR A 147 2.42 10.66 -10.37
CA TYR A 147 1.05 10.73 -9.87
C TYR A 147 0.98 10.47 -8.37
N ASP A 148 1.59 9.39 -7.88
CA ASP A 148 1.62 9.05 -6.46
C ASP A 148 2.25 10.16 -5.61
N THR A 149 3.32 10.79 -6.10
CA THR A 149 3.99 11.92 -5.42
C THR A 149 3.08 13.15 -5.34
N CYS A 150 2.38 13.48 -6.40
CA CYS A 150 1.40 14.59 -6.38
C CYS A 150 0.24 14.28 -5.42
N ALA A 151 -0.34 13.09 -5.50
CA ALA A 151 -1.42 12.66 -4.64
C ALA A 151 -1.00 12.59 -3.16
N ALA A 152 0.19 12.08 -2.86
CA ALA A 152 0.74 12.03 -1.51
C ALA A 152 1.02 13.43 -0.95
N SER A 153 1.51 14.36 -1.79
CA SER A 153 1.73 15.76 -1.41
C SER A 153 0.43 16.49 -1.10
N LEU A 154 -0.64 16.26 -1.87
CA LEU A 154 -1.97 16.79 -1.54
C LEU A 154 -2.48 16.24 -0.21
N ARG A 155 -2.32 14.94 0.05
CA ARG A 155 -2.65 14.33 1.34
C ARG A 155 -1.81 14.93 2.47
N ALA A 156 -0.53 15.21 2.24
CA ALA A 156 0.34 15.88 3.22
C ALA A 156 -0.18 17.25 3.66
N LEU A 157 -0.88 17.96 2.75
CA LEU A 157 -1.56 19.25 3.03
C LEU A 157 -3.00 19.06 3.56
N GLY A 158 -3.44 17.84 3.84
CA GLY A 158 -4.78 17.52 4.34
C GLY A 158 -5.88 17.51 3.28
N ASP A 159 -5.53 17.47 1.99
CA ASP A 159 -6.50 17.28 0.92
C ASP A 159 -6.51 15.82 0.47
N THR A 160 -7.52 15.08 0.88
CA THR A 160 -7.76 13.68 0.52
C THR A 160 -8.84 13.51 -0.55
N VAL A 161 -9.66 14.54 -0.77
CA VAL A 161 -10.78 14.49 -1.72
C VAL A 161 -10.27 14.65 -3.15
N THR A 162 -9.36 15.59 -3.39
CA THR A 162 -8.81 15.81 -4.74
C THR A 162 -8.13 14.57 -5.31
N PRO A 163 -7.21 13.89 -4.59
CA PRO A 163 -6.64 12.62 -5.06
C PRO A 163 -7.70 11.55 -5.35
N LEU A 164 -8.75 11.45 -4.53
CA LEU A 164 -9.85 10.52 -4.75
C LEU A 164 -10.58 10.80 -6.07
N VAL A 165 -10.94 12.06 -6.34
CA VAL A 165 -11.65 12.43 -7.58
C VAL A 165 -10.77 12.15 -8.80
N ILE A 166 -9.48 12.51 -8.74
CA ILE A 166 -8.54 12.24 -9.85
C ILE A 166 -8.36 10.74 -10.07
N LEU A 167 -8.28 9.96 -8.99
CA LEU A 167 -8.24 8.50 -9.08
C LEU A 167 -9.50 7.94 -9.77
N ALA A 168 -10.69 8.45 -9.42
CA ALA A 168 -11.93 8.02 -10.08
C ALA A 168 -11.92 8.31 -11.59
N VAL A 169 -11.43 9.48 -11.98
CA VAL A 169 -11.24 9.82 -13.40
C VAL A 169 -10.22 8.88 -14.06
N SER A 170 -9.08 8.63 -13.40
CA SER A 170 -8.04 7.73 -13.91
C SER A 170 -8.55 6.31 -14.12
N VAL A 171 -9.30 5.77 -13.16
CA VAL A 171 -9.92 4.43 -13.25
C VAL A 171 -10.90 4.35 -14.42
N THR A 172 -11.74 5.37 -14.60
CA THR A 172 -12.68 5.42 -15.72
C THR A 172 -11.96 5.47 -17.06
N LEU A 173 -10.91 6.29 -17.17
CA LEU A 173 -10.09 6.40 -18.38
C LEU A 173 -9.32 5.10 -18.66
N ASN A 174 -8.85 4.41 -17.63
CA ASN A 174 -8.18 3.13 -17.79
C ASN A 174 -9.15 2.06 -18.31
N ILE A 175 -10.32 1.87 -17.71
CA ILE A 175 -11.32 0.91 -18.17
C ILE A 175 -11.73 1.19 -19.63
N ALA A 176 -11.96 2.46 -19.98
CA ALA A 176 -12.27 2.85 -21.34
C ALA A 176 -11.09 2.57 -22.30
N GLY A 177 -9.87 2.83 -21.85
CA GLY A 177 -8.64 2.54 -22.60
C GLY A 177 -8.43 1.05 -22.82
N ASP A 178 -8.63 0.21 -21.79
CA ASP A 178 -8.54 -1.25 -21.90
C ASP A 178 -9.50 -1.77 -22.98
N LEU A 179 -10.77 -1.37 -22.90
CA LEU A 179 -11.76 -1.76 -23.91
C LEU A 179 -11.38 -1.27 -25.32
N PHE A 180 -10.91 -0.03 -25.43
CA PHE A 180 -10.47 0.53 -26.71
C PHE A 180 -9.27 -0.19 -27.30
N PHE A 181 -8.19 -0.35 -26.53
CA PHE A 181 -6.94 -0.97 -27.03
C PHE A 181 -7.10 -2.48 -27.26
N ILE A 182 -7.92 -3.16 -26.46
CA ILE A 182 -8.13 -4.60 -26.59
C ILE A 182 -9.12 -4.90 -27.72
N LEU A 183 -10.28 -4.21 -27.78
CA LEU A 183 -11.36 -4.56 -28.71
C LEU A 183 -11.23 -3.86 -30.07
N VAL A 184 -10.84 -2.57 -30.08
CA VAL A 184 -10.77 -1.78 -31.31
C VAL A 184 -9.40 -1.89 -31.97
N VAL A 185 -8.33 -1.62 -31.19
CA VAL A 185 -6.94 -1.66 -31.71
C VAL A 185 -6.42 -3.10 -31.81
N LYS A 186 -6.99 -4.03 -31.02
CA LYS A 186 -6.59 -5.46 -30.96
C LYS A 186 -5.13 -5.65 -30.53
N ALA A 187 -4.65 -4.81 -29.63
CA ALA A 187 -3.27 -4.79 -29.14
C ALA A 187 -2.96 -5.88 -28.09
N GLY A 188 -3.93 -6.77 -27.78
CA GLY A 188 -3.72 -7.84 -26.80
C GLY A 188 -3.36 -7.32 -25.41
N VAL A 189 -2.48 -8.03 -24.70
CA VAL A 189 -2.04 -7.65 -23.33
C VAL A 189 -1.26 -6.34 -23.31
N GLN A 190 -0.62 -5.97 -24.43
CA GLN A 190 0.06 -4.68 -24.55
C GLN A 190 -0.95 -3.53 -24.46
N GLY A 191 -2.17 -3.74 -24.98
CA GLY A 191 -3.24 -2.76 -24.93
C GLY A 191 -3.62 -2.42 -23.48
N ALA A 192 -3.80 -3.42 -22.62
CA ALA A 192 -4.07 -3.22 -21.20
C ALA A 192 -2.91 -2.48 -20.50
N ALA A 193 -1.67 -2.87 -20.74
CA ALA A 193 -0.51 -2.19 -20.17
C ALA A 193 -0.40 -0.73 -20.63
N VAL A 194 -0.64 -0.44 -21.91
CA VAL A 194 -0.64 0.93 -22.47
C VAL A 194 -1.78 1.76 -21.86
N ALA A 195 -2.99 1.21 -21.73
CA ALA A 195 -4.11 1.89 -21.09
C ALA A 195 -3.80 2.28 -19.65
N THR A 196 -3.16 1.38 -18.88
CA THR A 196 -2.70 1.65 -17.52
C THR A 196 -1.69 2.79 -17.48
N VAL A 197 -0.65 2.76 -18.30
CA VAL A 197 0.38 3.81 -18.30
C VAL A 197 -0.18 5.15 -18.77
N LEU A 198 -1.06 5.17 -19.77
CA LEU A 198 -1.70 6.39 -20.26
C LEU A 198 -2.64 6.98 -19.21
N SER A 199 -3.47 6.16 -18.54
CA SER A 199 -4.37 6.65 -17.49
C SER A 199 -3.59 7.24 -16.32
N GLN A 200 -2.48 6.64 -15.90
CA GLN A 200 -1.60 7.17 -14.86
C GLN A 200 -0.90 8.47 -15.31
N THR A 201 -0.48 8.55 -16.56
CA THR A 201 0.12 9.78 -17.13
C THR A 201 -0.90 10.92 -17.14
N LEU A 202 -2.13 10.65 -17.57
CA LEU A 202 -3.21 11.64 -17.57
C LEU A 202 -3.59 12.04 -16.13
N ALA A 203 -3.65 11.08 -15.20
CA ALA A 203 -3.88 11.36 -13.79
C ALA A 203 -2.80 12.28 -13.21
N PHE A 204 -1.52 12.01 -13.52
CA PHE A 204 -0.43 12.91 -13.14
C PHE A 204 -0.62 14.31 -13.70
N LEU A 205 -0.88 14.45 -15.00
CA LEU A 205 -1.07 15.76 -15.64
C LEU A 205 -2.24 16.53 -15.02
N ILE A 206 -3.39 15.88 -14.84
CA ILE A 206 -4.56 16.49 -14.21
C ILE A 206 -4.23 16.93 -12.78
N CYS A 207 -3.59 16.05 -11.99
CA CYS A 207 -3.19 16.33 -10.62
C CYS A 207 -2.22 17.50 -10.55
N TRP A 208 -1.20 17.49 -11.40
CA TRP A 208 -0.20 18.55 -11.52
C TRP A 208 -0.81 19.89 -11.84
N PHE A 209 -1.60 20.00 -12.93
CA PHE A 209 -2.23 21.27 -13.35
C PHE A 209 -3.22 21.77 -12.31
N TYR A 210 -4.00 20.89 -11.69
CA TYR A 210 -4.89 21.28 -10.60
C TYR A 210 -4.11 21.83 -9.42
N MET A 211 -3.06 21.13 -9.01
CA MET A 211 -2.25 21.45 -7.85
C MET A 211 -1.55 22.80 -7.99
N ILE A 212 -0.89 23.08 -9.12
CA ILE A 212 -0.19 24.36 -9.33
C ILE A 212 -1.14 25.54 -9.48
N ARG A 213 -2.38 25.31 -9.93
CA ARG A 213 -3.41 26.38 -10.03
C ARG A 213 -4.05 26.64 -8.67
N ARG A 214 -4.36 25.61 -7.92
CA ARG A 214 -5.17 25.72 -6.68
C ARG A 214 -4.34 25.97 -5.43
N TYR A 215 -3.11 25.45 -5.37
CA TYR A 215 -2.27 25.50 -4.19
C TYR A 215 -1.00 26.30 -4.42
N GLU A 216 -1.04 27.57 -4.06
CA GLU A 216 0.12 28.46 -4.19
C GLU A 216 1.36 27.92 -3.45
N ILE A 217 1.14 27.25 -2.30
CA ILE A 217 2.19 26.64 -1.50
C ILE A 217 2.96 25.50 -2.22
N LEU A 218 2.38 24.90 -3.25
CA LEU A 218 3.00 23.86 -4.08
C LEU A 218 3.47 24.38 -5.45
N ARG A 219 3.32 25.69 -5.71
CA ARG A 219 3.77 26.30 -6.96
C ARG A 219 5.29 26.43 -6.94
N LEU A 220 5.98 25.53 -7.64
CA LEU A 220 7.43 25.46 -7.68
C LEU A 220 8.06 26.68 -8.37
N LYS A 221 9.18 27.14 -7.83
CA LYS A 221 10.03 28.17 -8.38
C LYS A 221 11.40 27.60 -8.71
N LYS A 222 12.12 28.16 -9.67
CA LYS A 222 13.48 27.68 -10.03
C LYS A 222 14.40 27.54 -8.82
N LYS A 223 14.33 28.49 -7.88
CA LYS A 223 15.12 28.47 -6.64
C LYS A 223 14.85 27.29 -5.72
N ASP A 224 13.66 26.67 -5.81
CA ASP A 224 13.30 25.53 -4.93
C ASP A 224 14.05 24.24 -5.31
N PHE A 225 14.69 24.21 -6.49
CA PHE A 225 15.55 23.12 -6.96
C PHE A 225 17.05 23.35 -6.65
N PHE A 226 17.41 24.52 -6.12
CA PHE A 226 18.78 24.87 -5.77
C PHE A 226 18.90 25.17 -4.28
N GLY A 227 20.12 25.03 -3.72
CA GLY A 227 20.37 25.27 -2.30
C GLY A 227 19.67 24.27 -1.39
N LEU A 228 19.57 23.03 -1.84
CA LEU A 228 18.89 21.95 -1.12
C LEU A 228 19.70 21.56 0.12
N GLU A 229 19.08 21.62 1.29
CA GLU A 229 19.72 21.26 2.54
C GLU A 229 19.99 19.76 2.62
N ARG A 230 21.25 19.37 2.85
CA ARG A 230 21.66 17.97 2.98
C ARG A 230 20.83 17.21 4.02
N ASN A 231 20.46 17.89 5.12
CA ASN A 231 19.64 17.29 6.17
C ASN A 231 18.22 16.97 5.70
N MET A 232 17.60 17.85 4.92
CA MET A 232 16.27 17.61 4.33
C MET A 232 16.33 16.41 3.38
N MET A 233 17.33 16.36 2.49
CA MET A 233 17.53 15.22 1.58
C MET A 233 17.69 13.90 2.35
N LYS A 234 18.52 13.89 3.39
CA LYS A 234 18.74 12.70 4.23
C LYS A 234 17.45 12.25 4.92
N ASN A 235 16.69 13.17 5.50
CA ASN A 235 15.44 12.86 6.18
C ASN A 235 14.38 12.32 5.20
N MET A 236 14.27 12.93 4.03
CA MET A 236 13.35 12.47 2.99
C MET A 236 13.74 11.08 2.48
N LEU A 237 15.02 10.88 2.18
CA LEU A 237 15.51 9.57 1.71
C LEU A 237 15.30 8.49 2.78
N SER A 238 15.58 8.79 4.05
CA SER A 238 15.34 7.87 5.17
C SER A 238 13.85 7.51 5.30
N ALA A 239 12.96 8.51 5.29
CA ALA A 239 11.52 8.29 5.38
C ALA A 239 10.97 7.53 4.17
N GLY A 240 11.38 7.92 2.96
CA GLY A 240 10.95 7.28 1.71
C GLY A 240 11.42 5.83 1.60
N LEU A 241 12.72 5.58 1.83
CA LEU A 241 13.27 4.22 1.81
C LEU A 241 12.65 3.35 2.90
N SER A 242 12.45 3.88 4.11
CA SER A 242 11.80 3.12 5.19
C SER A 242 10.40 2.66 4.78
N MET A 243 9.55 3.55 4.27
CA MET A 243 8.19 3.19 3.86
C MET A 243 8.18 2.26 2.63
N GLY A 244 9.04 2.50 1.65
CA GLY A 244 9.19 1.64 0.48
C GLY A 244 9.65 0.24 0.84
N LEU A 245 10.68 0.13 1.68
CA LEU A 245 11.20 -1.17 2.14
C LEU A 245 10.19 -1.89 3.04
N VAL A 246 9.45 -1.19 3.91
CA VAL A 246 8.37 -1.78 4.71
C VAL A 246 7.37 -2.49 3.80
N SER A 247 6.90 -1.82 2.74
CA SER A 247 5.96 -2.41 1.78
C SER A 247 6.55 -3.63 1.05
N SER A 248 7.83 -3.54 0.65
CA SER A 248 8.52 -4.65 -0.03
C SER A 248 8.73 -5.86 0.87
N LEU A 249 9.15 -5.65 2.12
CA LEU A 249 9.37 -6.73 3.10
C LEU A 249 8.08 -7.50 3.41
N VAL A 250 6.97 -6.77 3.59
CA VAL A 250 5.65 -7.40 3.81
C VAL A 250 5.25 -8.27 2.63
N ASN A 251 5.41 -7.77 1.39
CA ASN A 251 5.09 -8.52 0.18
C ASN A 251 5.99 -9.76 0.01
N LEU A 252 7.29 -9.64 0.26
CA LEU A 252 8.24 -10.76 0.19
C LEU A 252 7.89 -11.85 1.22
N GLY A 253 7.54 -11.48 2.45
CA GLY A 253 7.10 -12.43 3.47
C GLY A 253 5.84 -13.19 3.06
N THR A 254 4.87 -12.48 2.47
CA THR A 254 3.63 -13.09 1.96
C THR A 254 3.89 -14.06 0.80
N LEU A 255 4.79 -13.70 -0.13
CA LEU A 255 5.21 -14.60 -1.22
C LEU A 255 5.88 -15.87 -0.70
N ALA A 256 6.76 -15.76 0.30
CA ALA A 256 7.42 -16.90 0.92
C ALA A 256 6.39 -17.88 1.55
N LEU A 257 5.39 -17.36 2.24
CA LEU A 257 4.33 -18.19 2.82
C LEU A 257 3.48 -18.83 1.71
N GLN A 258 3.15 -18.09 0.65
CA GLN A 258 2.36 -18.60 -0.48
C GLN A 258 3.03 -19.79 -1.18
N THR A 259 4.36 -19.79 -1.30
CA THR A 259 5.08 -20.92 -1.91
C THR A 259 4.90 -22.23 -1.12
N SER A 260 4.80 -22.15 0.20
CA SER A 260 4.53 -23.31 1.06
C SER A 260 3.06 -23.75 0.98
N ILE A 261 2.12 -22.82 0.88
CA ILE A 261 0.69 -23.10 0.72
C ILE A 261 0.43 -23.86 -0.58
N ASN A 262 1.12 -23.50 -1.66
CA ASN A 262 0.96 -24.12 -2.97
C ASN A 262 1.33 -25.63 -2.96
N ARG A 263 2.05 -26.12 -1.95
CA ARG A 263 2.39 -27.53 -1.77
C ARG A 263 1.33 -28.32 -1.00
N LEU A 264 0.33 -27.66 -0.41
CA LEU A 264 -0.68 -28.31 0.45
C LEU A 264 -1.89 -28.86 -0.32
N GLY A 265 -1.89 -28.73 -1.64
CA GLY A 265 -2.93 -29.28 -2.52
C GLY A 265 -4.03 -28.28 -2.89
N ARG A 266 -4.81 -28.67 -3.90
CA ARG A 266 -5.75 -27.77 -4.60
C ARG A 266 -6.81 -27.17 -3.67
N ASP A 267 -7.44 -27.99 -2.81
CA ASP A 267 -8.53 -27.53 -1.96
C ASP A 267 -8.06 -26.50 -0.94
N ILE A 268 -6.83 -26.67 -0.42
CA ILE A 268 -6.22 -25.72 0.50
C ILE A 268 -5.88 -24.40 -0.21
N ILE A 269 -5.35 -24.47 -1.44
CA ILE A 269 -5.05 -23.28 -2.23
C ILE A 269 -6.32 -22.47 -2.47
N VAL A 270 -7.41 -23.13 -2.88
CA VAL A 270 -8.71 -22.47 -3.11
C VAL A 270 -9.25 -21.87 -1.81
N ALA A 271 -9.22 -22.64 -0.71
CA ALA A 271 -9.68 -22.17 0.59
C ALA A 271 -8.89 -20.94 1.07
N HIS A 272 -7.55 -21.01 0.99
CA HIS A 272 -6.68 -19.91 1.41
C HIS A 272 -6.88 -18.66 0.55
N THR A 273 -6.95 -18.82 -0.77
CA THR A 273 -7.17 -17.70 -1.71
C THR A 273 -8.47 -16.99 -1.41
N ALA A 274 -9.55 -17.73 -1.15
CA ALA A 274 -10.84 -17.13 -0.78
C ALA A 274 -10.77 -16.37 0.55
N ALA A 275 -10.18 -17.01 1.58
CA ALA A 275 -10.00 -16.37 2.88
C ALA A 275 -9.16 -15.09 2.75
N ARG A 276 -8.06 -15.12 2.01
CA ARG A 276 -7.18 -13.97 1.75
C ARG A 276 -7.91 -12.81 1.09
N LYS A 277 -8.78 -13.07 0.11
CA LYS A 277 -9.58 -12.00 -0.53
C LYS A 277 -10.47 -11.27 0.47
N ILE A 278 -11.08 -12.01 1.41
CA ILE A 278 -11.90 -11.43 2.47
C ILE A 278 -11.03 -10.66 3.48
N THR A 279 -9.90 -11.25 3.91
CA THR A 279 -8.99 -10.58 4.84
C THR A 279 -8.36 -9.32 4.23
N GLU A 280 -8.03 -9.30 2.95
CA GLU A 280 -7.56 -8.11 2.23
C GLU A 280 -8.58 -6.97 2.31
N MET A 281 -9.88 -7.26 2.12
CA MET A 281 -10.94 -6.26 2.28
C MET A 281 -11.02 -5.72 3.72
N PHE A 282 -10.90 -6.59 4.73
CA PHE A 282 -10.88 -6.17 6.13
C PHE A 282 -9.64 -5.32 6.47
N MET A 283 -8.49 -5.66 5.89
CA MET A 283 -7.21 -4.97 6.10
C MET A 283 -7.15 -3.56 5.52
N ILE A 284 -8.00 -3.22 4.53
CA ILE A 284 -8.07 -1.87 3.95
C ILE A 284 -8.22 -0.82 5.06
N MET A 285 -9.09 -1.06 6.03
CA MET A 285 -9.34 -0.10 7.10
C MET A 285 -8.10 0.17 7.97
N PHE A 286 -7.33 -0.88 8.30
CA PHE A 286 -6.08 -0.69 9.05
C PHE A 286 -5.06 0.12 8.25
N GLY A 287 -4.92 -0.14 6.94
CA GLY A 287 -4.08 0.63 6.05
C GLY A 287 -4.48 2.11 5.96
N VAL A 288 -5.78 2.38 5.89
CA VAL A 288 -6.35 3.74 5.85
C VAL A 288 -6.03 4.51 7.12
N PHE A 289 -6.26 3.92 8.29
CA PHE A 289 -5.90 4.55 9.56
C PHE A 289 -4.39 4.71 9.71
N GLY A 290 -3.60 3.75 9.23
CA GLY A 290 -2.15 3.88 9.16
C GLY A 290 -1.72 5.12 8.36
N GLN A 291 -2.15 5.25 7.11
CA GLN A 291 -1.84 6.40 6.25
C GLN A 291 -2.32 7.72 6.88
N THR A 292 -3.52 7.73 7.46
CA THR A 292 -4.06 8.88 8.17
C THR A 292 -3.16 9.30 9.32
N MET A 293 -2.68 8.33 10.11
CA MET A 293 -1.81 8.60 11.25
C MET A 293 -0.42 9.08 10.85
N ALA A 294 0.15 8.59 9.74
CA ALA A 294 1.42 9.10 9.23
C ALA A 294 1.35 10.60 8.96
N ILE A 295 0.29 11.08 8.31
CA ILE A 295 0.12 12.50 7.98
C ILE A 295 -0.32 13.31 9.20
N PHE A 296 -1.27 12.81 10.00
CA PHE A 296 -1.74 13.47 11.20
C PHE A 296 -0.61 13.70 12.21
N CYS A 297 0.17 12.66 12.50
CA CYS A 297 1.32 12.77 13.39
C CYS A 297 2.40 13.66 12.79
N GLY A 298 2.67 13.56 11.47
CA GLY A 298 3.62 14.42 10.78
C GLY A 298 3.29 15.90 10.92
N GLN A 299 2.05 16.32 10.61
CA GLN A 299 1.64 17.71 10.75
C GLN A 299 1.69 18.18 12.21
N ASN A 300 1.17 17.39 13.16
CA ASN A 300 1.14 17.79 14.56
C ASN A 300 2.54 17.80 15.20
N ALA A 301 3.43 16.88 14.81
CA ALA A 301 4.83 16.91 15.24
C ALA A 301 5.57 18.15 14.70
N GLY A 302 5.37 18.47 13.40
CA GLY A 302 5.90 19.69 12.82
C GLY A 302 5.42 20.97 13.52
N ALA A 303 4.17 20.98 14.01
CA ALA A 303 3.59 22.07 14.79
C ALA A 303 3.99 22.07 16.29
N GLY A 304 4.80 21.10 16.74
CA GLY A 304 5.15 20.92 18.16
C GLY A 304 3.99 20.45 19.05
N ARG A 305 2.87 19.97 18.47
CA ARG A 305 1.65 19.59 19.18
C ARG A 305 1.64 18.09 19.54
N MET A 306 2.56 17.67 20.40
CA MET A 306 2.71 16.27 20.80
C MET A 306 1.53 15.77 21.67
N ASP A 307 0.83 16.68 22.36
CA ASP A 307 -0.44 16.43 23.02
C ASP A 307 -1.48 15.83 22.05
N ARG A 308 -1.57 16.41 20.87
CA ARG A 308 -2.51 15.97 19.82
C ARG A 308 -2.07 14.66 19.17
N VAL A 309 -0.76 14.47 18.97
CA VAL A 309 -0.19 13.20 18.46
C VAL A 309 -0.62 12.05 19.38
N ARG A 310 -0.39 12.18 20.68
CA ARG A 310 -0.77 11.15 21.65
C ARG A 310 -2.27 10.86 21.65
N HIS A 311 -3.09 11.92 21.69
CA HIS A 311 -4.54 11.78 21.66
C HIS A 311 -5.03 11.14 20.34
N GLY A 312 -4.45 11.54 19.21
CA GLY A 312 -4.74 10.98 17.88
C GLY A 312 -4.39 9.50 17.78
N ILE A 313 -3.24 9.06 18.29
CA ILE A 313 -2.85 7.65 18.35
C ILE A 313 -3.89 6.85 19.14
N GLY A 314 -4.29 7.32 20.33
CA GLY A 314 -5.32 6.65 21.14
C GLY A 314 -6.65 6.53 20.40
N LEU A 315 -7.12 7.59 19.73
CA LEU A 315 -8.34 7.56 18.94
C LEU A 315 -8.25 6.58 17.75
N ALA A 316 -7.12 6.60 17.03
CA ALA A 316 -6.94 5.71 15.88
C ALA A 316 -6.91 4.23 16.31
N VAL A 317 -6.23 3.91 17.42
CA VAL A 317 -6.25 2.56 18.00
C VAL A 317 -7.69 2.18 18.39
N LEU A 318 -8.43 3.08 19.05
CA LEU A 318 -9.84 2.82 19.40
C LEU A 318 -10.69 2.50 18.15
N TYR A 319 -10.61 3.32 17.10
CA TYR A 319 -11.39 3.11 15.88
C TYR A 319 -11.01 1.81 15.17
N THR A 320 -9.73 1.49 15.08
CA THR A 320 -9.27 0.23 14.49
C THR A 320 -9.61 -0.99 15.35
N CYS A 321 -9.64 -0.86 16.69
CA CYS A 321 -10.15 -1.91 17.58
C CYS A 321 -11.67 -2.13 17.42
N ILE A 322 -12.47 -1.07 17.26
CA ILE A 322 -13.91 -1.18 16.95
C ILE A 322 -14.08 -1.95 15.64
N TRP A 323 -13.30 -1.61 14.61
CA TRP A 323 -13.32 -2.34 13.35
C TRP A 323 -12.92 -3.82 13.53
N SER A 324 -11.92 -4.12 14.36
CA SER A 324 -11.53 -5.50 14.69
C SER A 324 -12.69 -6.29 15.30
N VAL A 325 -13.45 -5.69 16.23
CA VAL A 325 -14.66 -6.33 16.77
C VAL A 325 -15.68 -6.63 15.67
N MET A 326 -15.92 -5.67 14.78
CA MET A 326 -16.85 -5.87 13.65
C MET A 326 -16.40 -7.00 12.73
N THR A 327 -15.10 -7.09 12.41
CA THR A 327 -14.59 -8.17 11.56
C THR A 327 -14.68 -9.54 12.21
N VAL A 328 -14.48 -9.63 13.54
CA VAL A 328 -14.74 -10.87 14.31
C VAL A 328 -16.20 -11.26 14.18
N ILE A 329 -17.14 -10.32 14.45
CA ILE A 329 -18.58 -10.61 14.33
C ILE A 329 -18.91 -11.09 12.91
N PHE A 330 -18.45 -10.42 11.87
CA PHE A 330 -18.68 -10.84 10.48
C PHE A 330 -18.13 -12.24 10.18
N SER A 331 -16.90 -12.52 10.65
CA SER A 331 -16.26 -13.82 10.41
C SER A 331 -16.99 -14.97 11.07
N PHE A 332 -17.56 -14.75 12.27
CA PHE A 332 -18.29 -15.80 13.00
C PHE A 332 -19.74 -15.95 12.56
N THR A 333 -20.40 -14.88 12.09
CA THR A 333 -21.82 -14.90 11.69
C THR A 333 -22.00 -15.24 10.21
N ILE A 334 -21.34 -14.49 9.32
CA ILE A 334 -21.54 -14.58 7.87
C ILE A 334 -20.27 -15.04 7.11
N GLY A 335 -19.23 -15.50 7.82
CA GLY A 335 -17.96 -15.86 7.19
C GLY A 335 -18.10 -16.96 6.14
N LYS A 336 -18.91 -17.98 6.36
CA LYS A 336 -19.18 -19.05 5.38
C LYS A 336 -19.88 -18.51 4.13
N GLN A 337 -20.84 -17.61 4.29
CA GLN A 337 -21.56 -16.97 3.18
C GLN A 337 -20.65 -16.09 2.34
N LEU A 338 -19.75 -15.34 2.99
CA LEU A 338 -18.72 -14.55 2.30
C LEU A 338 -17.77 -15.42 1.48
N ILE A 339 -17.34 -16.56 2.04
CA ILE A 339 -16.48 -17.51 1.33
C ILE A 339 -17.21 -18.10 0.12
N TYR A 340 -18.48 -18.51 0.30
CA TYR A 340 -19.31 -18.97 -0.80
C TYR A 340 -19.47 -17.92 -1.91
N LEU A 341 -19.72 -16.67 -1.53
CA LEU A 341 -19.84 -15.55 -2.48
C LEU A 341 -18.54 -15.34 -3.31
N VAL A 342 -17.37 -15.51 -2.67
CA VAL A 342 -16.08 -15.33 -3.34
C VAL A 342 -15.71 -16.54 -4.22
N THR A 343 -16.03 -17.77 -3.77
CA THR A 343 -15.58 -18.99 -4.46
C THR A 343 -16.61 -19.59 -5.39
N GLY A 344 -17.91 -19.38 -5.13
CA GLY A 344 -18.99 -20.15 -5.74
C GLY A 344 -18.94 -21.64 -5.43
N SER A 345 -18.06 -22.08 -4.52
CA SER A 345 -17.79 -23.51 -4.23
C SER A 345 -18.75 -24.03 -3.19
N HIS A 346 -19.29 -25.25 -3.43
CA HIS A 346 -20.07 -26.04 -2.46
C HIS A 346 -19.20 -27.08 -1.73
N ASN A 347 -17.89 -27.12 -2.00
CA ASN A 347 -16.99 -28.07 -1.34
C ASN A 347 -16.84 -27.71 0.15
N GLU A 348 -17.37 -28.59 1.02
CA GLU A 348 -17.33 -28.40 2.47
C GLU A 348 -15.92 -28.24 3.03
N THR A 349 -14.95 -28.96 2.46
CA THR A 349 -13.53 -28.88 2.89
C THR A 349 -12.97 -27.49 2.62
N VAL A 350 -13.25 -26.91 1.44
CA VAL A 350 -12.84 -25.54 1.08
C VAL A 350 -13.48 -24.53 2.02
N ILE A 351 -14.82 -24.60 2.20
CA ILE A 351 -15.55 -23.66 3.05
C ILE A 351 -15.10 -23.75 4.51
N ARG A 352 -14.92 -24.96 5.04
CA ARG A 352 -14.49 -25.18 6.43
C ARG A 352 -13.09 -24.61 6.68
N ASN A 353 -12.13 -24.94 5.80
CA ASN A 353 -10.74 -24.47 5.93
C ASN A 353 -10.64 -22.94 5.82
N ALA A 354 -11.32 -22.34 4.85
CA ALA A 354 -11.35 -20.90 4.69
C ALA A 354 -12.03 -20.21 5.88
N ALA A 355 -13.15 -20.76 6.40
CA ALA A 355 -13.85 -20.21 7.56
C ALA A 355 -13.00 -20.31 8.84
N ASN A 356 -12.28 -21.41 9.03
CA ASN A 356 -11.39 -21.58 10.18
C ASN A 356 -10.23 -20.57 10.12
N TYR A 357 -9.62 -20.39 8.94
CA TYR A 357 -8.60 -19.35 8.74
C TYR A 357 -9.17 -17.97 9.11
N LEU A 358 -10.30 -17.59 8.51
CA LEU A 358 -10.91 -16.28 8.70
C LEU A 358 -11.25 -16.00 10.17
N LYS A 359 -11.85 -16.98 10.88
CA LYS A 359 -12.19 -16.85 12.29
C LYS A 359 -10.97 -16.71 13.17
N PHE A 360 -9.94 -17.51 12.95
CA PHE A 360 -8.72 -17.47 13.75
C PHE A 360 -7.95 -16.18 13.51
N ASP A 361 -7.80 -15.78 12.26
CA ASP A 361 -7.06 -14.59 11.84
C ASP A 361 -7.69 -13.31 12.43
N THR A 362 -9.02 -13.16 12.33
CA THR A 362 -9.72 -11.95 12.80
C THR A 362 -9.67 -11.75 14.31
N ILE A 363 -9.55 -12.80 15.12
CA ILE A 363 -9.36 -12.68 16.58
C ILE A 363 -8.11 -11.87 16.90
N PHE A 364 -7.07 -11.96 16.09
CA PHE A 364 -5.80 -11.27 16.29
C PHE A 364 -5.73 -9.89 15.62
N TYR A 365 -6.79 -9.41 14.97
CA TYR A 365 -6.81 -8.11 14.31
C TYR A 365 -6.62 -6.94 15.29
N PHE A 366 -6.85 -7.10 16.57
CA PHE A 366 -6.47 -6.11 17.58
C PHE A 366 -4.95 -5.84 17.59
N VAL A 367 -4.14 -6.87 17.37
CA VAL A 367 -2.70 -6.72 17.26
C VAL A 367 -2.35 -5.95 15.99
N THR A 368 -2.97 -6.31 14.85
CA THR A 368 -2.79 -5.61 13.57
C THR A 368 -3.24 -4.15 13.64
N ALA A 369 -4.33 -3.86 14.37
CA ALA A 369 -4.78 -2.51 14.66
C ALA A 369 -3.68 -1.65 15.31
N VAL A 370 -3.05 -2.17 16.35
CA VAL A 370 -1.94 -1.52 17.05
C VAL A 370 -0.72 -1.37 16.13
N ILE A 371 -0.34 -2.42 15.41
CA ILE A 371 0.79 -2.41 14.47
C ILE A 371 0.60 -1.29 13.44
N SER A 372 -0.52 -1.27 12.76
CA SER A 372 -0.78 -0.32 11.67
C SER A 372 -0.73 1.13 12.16
N VAL A 373 -1.38 1.42 13.29
CA VAL A 373 -1.41 2.77 13.87
C VAL A 373 -0.02 3.18 14.36
N LEU A 374 0.66 2.34 15.16
CA LEU A 374 1.94 2.72 15.76
C LEU A 374 3.06 2.82 14.72
N ARG A 375 3.14 1.87 13.79
CA ARG A 375 4.15 1.88 12.73
C ARG A 375 4.09 3.16 11.91
N ASN A 376 2.90 3.53 11.44
CA ASN A 376 2.73 4.73 10.64
C ASN A 376 2.82 6.02 11.46
N ALA A 377 2.35 6.04 12.71
CA ALA A 377 2.54 7.18 13.61
C ALA A 377 4.02 7.46 13.87
N MET A 378 4.84 6.43 14.10
CA MET A 378 6.29 6.56 14.25
C MET A 378 6.95 7.11 13.00
N GLN A 379 6.57 6.62 11.81
CA GLN A 379 7.05 7.17 10.55
C GLN A 379 6.66 8.66 10.44
N GLY A 380 5.44 9.02 10.82
CA GLY A 380 4.98 10.41 10.90
C GLY A 380 5.84 11.29 11.82
N LEU A 381 6.35 10.72 12.91
CA LEU A 381 7.26 11.38 13.86
C LEU A 381 8.72 11.43 13.37
N GLY A 382 9.03 10.80 12.23
CA GLY A 382 10.39 10.72 11.69
C GLY A 382 11.21 9.51 12.19
N GLU A 383 10.60 8.61 12.98
CA GLU A 383 11.23 7.34 13.34
C GLU A 383 11.09 6.36 12.19
N THR A 384 12.20 6.00 11.59
CA THR A 384 12.25 5.16 10.37
C THR A 384 12.80 3.76 10.61
N VAL A 385 13.58 3.57 11.68
CA VAL A 385 14.28 2.32 11.96
C VAL A 385 13.36 1.27 12.55
N ILE A 386 12.61 1.61 13.60
CA ILE A 386 11.75 0.65 14.29
C ILE A 386 10.61 0.12 13.41
N PRO A 387 9.91 0.94 12.59
CA PRO A 387 8.99 0.46 11.58
C PRO A 387 9.63 -0.56 10.61
N LEU A 388 10.86 -0.31 10.17
CA LEU A 388 11.60 -1.22 9.29
C LEU A 388 11.96 -2.53 10.00
N VAL A 389 12.45 -2.46 11.24
CA VAL A 389 12.74 -3.65 12.07
C VAL A 389 11.48 -4.48 12.26
N SER A 390 10.35 -3.86 12.58
CA SER A 390 9.06 -4.54 12.74
C SER A 390 8.69 -5.32 11.46
N SER A 391 8.83 -4.71 10.27
CA SER A 391 8.53 -5.36 9.00
C SER A 391 9.56 -6.42 8.59
N ALA A 392 10.82 -6.25 8.98
CA ALA A 392 11.84 -7.30 8.81
C ALA A 392 11.52 -8.53 9.67
N LEU A 393 11.07 -8.33 10.91
CA LEU A 393 10.60 -9.42 11.78
C LEU A 393 9.36 -10.13 11.17
N GLU A 394 8.47 -9.37 10.53
CA GLU A 394 7.33 -9.93 9.79
C GLU A 394 7.80 -10.87 8.67
N MET A 395 8.68 -10.38 7.80
CA MET A 395 9.21 -11.16 6.68
C MET A 395 9.94 -12.42 7.18
N ILE A 396 10.88 -12.25 8.13
CA ILE A 396 11.66 -13.36 8.70
C ILE A 396 10.74 -14.39 9.36
N GLY A 397 9.77 -13.93 10.15
CA GLY A 397 8.81 -14.79 10.84
C GLY A 397 7.98 -15.62 9.85
N LYS A 398 7.47 -15.00 8.78
CA LYS A 398 6.74 -15.71 7.72
C LYS A 398 7.61 -16.75 7.00
N VAL A 399 8.86 -16.43 6.69
CA VAL A 399 9.81 -17.38 6.07
C VAL A 399 10.10 -18.53 7.01
N VAL A 400 10.40 -18.28 8.28
CA VAL A 400 10.66 -19.33 9.28
C VAL A 400 9.46 -20.25 9.42
N ILE A 401 8.26 -19.71 9.56
CA ILE A 401 7.04 -20.51 9.68
C ILE A 401 6.77 -21.31 8.40
N ALA A 402 6.99 -20.72 7.23
CA ALA A 402 6.82 -21.39 5.95
C ALA A 402 7.70 -22.63 5.81
N VAL A 403 8.92 -22.61 6.34
CA VAL A 403 9.87 -23.73 6.24
C VAL A 403 9.84 -24.68 7.44
N THR A 404 9.25 -24.29 8.57
CA THR A 404 9.21 -25.09 9.80
C THR A 404 7.82 -25.60 10.14
N LEU A 405 6.88 -24.69 10.46
CA LEU A 405 5.55 -25.05 10.95
C LEU A 405 4.63 -25.55 9.85
N VAL A 406 4.70 -24.99 8.64
CA VAL A 406 3.83 -25.43 7.54
C VAL A 406 4.11 -26.90 7.14
N PRO A 407 5.36 -27.38 6.99
CA PRO A 407 5.64 -28.78 6.75
C PRO A 407 5.18 -29.73 7.86
N LEU A 408 5.19 -29.28 9.13
CA LEU A 408 4.81 -30.09 10.29
C LEU A 408 3.30 -30.14 10.53
N LEU A 409 2.63 -29.00 10.40
CA LEU A 409 1.23 -28.81 10.78
C LEU A 409 0.28 -28.64 9.58
N GLY A 410 0.81 -28.64 8.37
CA GLY A 410 0.02 -28.40 7.16
C GLY A 410 -0.66 -27.03 7.19
N TYR A 411 -1.95 -26.98 6.83
CA TYR A 411 -2.70 -25.74 6.77
C TYR A 411 -2.89 -25.04 8.15
N THR A 412 -2.86 -25.80 9.23
CA THR A 412 -2.87 -25.22 10.58
C THR A 412 -1.64 -24.33 10.82
N GLY A 413 -0.46 -24.74 10.30
CA GLY A 413 0.74 -23.92 10.32
C GLY A 413 0.57 -22.58 9.59
N VAL A 414 -0.18 -22.57 8.48
CA VAL A 414 -0.53 -21.36 7.76
C VAL A 414 -1.50 -20.47 8.56
N ILE A 415 -2.52 -21.07 9.18
CA ILE A 415 -3.52 -20.35 9.98
C ILE A 415 -2.86 -19.57 11.14
N VAL A 416 -1.89 -20.19 11.83
CA VAL A 416 -1.23 -19.57 12.98
C VAL A 416 -0.10 -18.62 12.59
N ALA A 417 0.33 -18.62 11.32
CA ALA A 417 1.48 -17.86 10.86
C ALA A 417 1.35 -16.36 11.08
N GLU A 418 0.27 -15.76 10.56
CA GLU A 418 0.06 -14.30 10.67
C GLU A 418 -0.06 -13.86 12.14
N PRO A 419 -0.90 -14.49 13.00
CA PRO A 419 -1.01 -14.12 14.41
C PRO A 419 0.30 -14.20 15.19
N ILE A 420 1.08 -15.27 15.02
CA ILE A 420 2.38 -15.39 15.70
C ILE A 420 3.32 -14.27 15.30
N VAL A 421 3.40 -13.99 14.00
CA VAL A 421 4.27 -12.95 13.47
C VAL A 421 3.82 -11.57 13.95
N TRP A 422 2.51 -11.28 13.98
CA TRP A 422 1.99 -10.00 14.48
C TRP A 422 2.32 -9.75 15.94
N ILE A 423 2.22 -10.78 16.79
CA ILE A 423 2.61 -10.68 18.20
C ILE A 423 4.09 -10.35 18.34
N ILE A 424 4.96 -10.93 17.51
CA ILE A 424 6.41 -10.67 17.58
C ILE A 424 6.71 -9.27 17.07
N MET A 425 6.15 -8.87 15.92
CA MET A 425 6.49 -7.60 15.29
C MET A 425 5.90 -6.36 15.97
N VAL A 426 4.85 -6.51 16.81
CA VAL A 426 4.28 -5.40 17.57
C VAL A 426 5.15 -4.98 18.74
N ILE A 427 5.94 -5.90 19.29
CA ILE A 427 6.76 -5.67 20.49
C ILE A 427 7.71 -4.47 20.34
N PRO A 428 8.58 -4.39 19.30
CA PRO A 428 9.48 -3.25 19.13
C PRO A 428 8.72 -1.92 18.97
N LEU A 429 7.53 -1.94 18.35
CA LEU A 429 6.69 -0.75 18.20
C LEU A 429 6.18 -0.25 19.55
N ILE A 430 5.63 -1.14 20.38
CA ILE A 430 5.13 -0.79 21.72
C ILE A 430 6.28 -0.30 22.61
N VAL A 431 7.40 -1.03 22.64
CA VAL A 431 8.57 -0.65 23.44
C VAL A 431 9.10 0.73 23.08
N LYS A 432 9.16 1.03 21.77
CA LYS A 432 9.64 2.34 21.31
C LYS A 432 8.68 3.47 21.69
N ILE A 433 7.37 3.31 21.43
CA ILE A 433 6.39 4.37 21.71
C ILE A 433 6.34 4.71 23.19
N LEU A 434 6.45 3.72 24.08
CA LEU A 434 6.49 3.91 25.54
C LEU A 434 7.77 4.59 26.00
N LYS A 435 8.88 4.47 25.26
CA LYS A 435 10.17 5.09 25.56
C LYS A 435 10.35 6.48 24.96
N MET A 436 9.48 6.92 24.06
CA MET A 436 9.56 8.25 23.43
C MET A 436 9.29 9.35 24.46
N PRO A 437 10.30 10.20 24.81
CA PRO A 437 10.12 11.25 25.80
C PRO A 437 9.05 12.26 25.38
N GLU A 438 8.96 12.54 24.10
CA GLU A 438 8.05 13.51 23.50
C GLU A 438 6.57 13.14 23.69
N LEU A 439 6.29 11.84 23.91
CA LEU A 439 4.95 11.31 24.12
C LEU A 439 4.64 11.04 25.61
N LYS A 440 5.63 11.18 26.52
CA LYS A 440 5.37 11.10 27.94
C LYS A 440 4.59 12.33 28.38
N LYS A 441 3.67 12.16 29.34
CA LYS A 441 3.00 13.30 30.00
C LYS A 441 4.09 14.15 30.66
N THR A 442 4.24 15.39 30.26
CA THR A 442 4.71 16.40 31.20
C THR A 442 3.60 16.53 32.24
N VAL A 443 3.91 16.12 33.45
CA VAL A 443 3.06 16.31 34.62
C VAL A 443 2.94 17.79 34.88
#